data_666dddd8154aafd24aa785c28dc9ab11
#
_entry.id   666dddd8154aafd24aa785c28dc9ab11
#
_cell.length_a   1.000
_cell.length_b   1.000
_cell.length_c   1.000
_cell.angle_alpha   90.00
_cell.angle_beta   90.00
_cell.angle_gamma   90.00
#
_symmetry.space_group_name_H-M   'P 1'
#
loop_
_entity.id
_entity.type
_entity.pdbx_description
1 polymer ?
#
loop_
_entity_poly.entity_id
_entity_poly.type
_entity_poly.pdbx_seq_one_letter_code
_entity_poly.pdbx_strand_id
1 'polypeptide(L)'
;MTDNNATEDSGLQESFLSHLFELRDRVIKAALAIIIVFVCLVYWAPDIFHLFAQPLLSALPAGGKMIVTDVTGSFFVPMKVTMLVAFIIALPVVMYQLWAFIAPGLYLHERKLILPLVVSSYTLFIIGMAFAYFLVFPTVFKFMASYNAPLGAEMSTDIDNYLSFAMTTFLAFGITFEVPVVVVVLVRMGMVPLAKLREIRPYVIVGAFVISAIVTPPDVLSQLLLAVPMTLLYELGLLVARLYVPKPSEDEAASPAD
;
A
#
# COMPACT_ATOMS: atom_id res chain seq x y z
N MET A 1 25.11 -2.38 -43.70
CA MET A 1 23.82 -2.14 -42.96
C MET A 1 23.66 -3.00 -41.72
N THR A 2 24.66 -3.76 -41.28
CA THR A 2 24.60 -4.71 -40.14
C THR A 2 25.26 -4.21 -38.87
N ASP A 3 25.98 -3.09 -38.88
CA ASP A 3 26.70 -2.58 -37.67
C ASP A 3 25.84 -1.65 -36.74
N ASN A 4 24.77 -1.06 -37.27
CA ASN A 4 23.94 -0.16 -36.46
C ASN A 4 23.04 -0.90 -35.44
N ASN A 5 22.59 -2.14 -35.76
CA ASN A 5 21.72 -2.90 -34.87
C ASN A 5 22.49 -3.45 -33.65
N ALA A 6 23.77 -3.76 -33.77
CA ALA A 6 24.60 -4.29 -32.69
C ALA A 6 24.93 -3.20 -31.65
N THR A 7 25.11 -1.95 -32.08
CA THR A 7 25.36 -0.79 -31.16
C THR A 7 24.09 -0.29 -30.48
N GLU A 8 22.94 -0.36 -31.11
CA GLU A 8 21.65 -0.02 -30.46
C GLU A 8 21.26 -1.08 -29.42
N ASP A 9 21.48 -2.36 -29.71
CA ASP A 9 21.16 -3.46 -28.79
C ASP A 9 22.08 -3.46 -27.56
N SER A 10 23.38 -3.13 -27.72
CA SER A 10 24.30 -2.95 -26.59
C SER A 10 23.94 -1.76 -25.71
N GLY A 11 23.51 -0.64 -26.29
CA GLY A 11 23.09 0.55 -25.53
C GLY A 11 21.80 0.35 -24.74
N LEU A 12 20.85 -0.41 -25.28
CA LEU A 12 19.62 -0.79 -24.58
C LEU A 12 19.90 -1.75 -23.41
N GLN A 13 20.81 -2.71 -23.60
CA GLN A 13 21.23 -3.64 -22.54
C GLN A 13 21.98 -2.93 -21.41
N GLU A 14 22.90 -2.02 -21.73
CA GLU A 14 23.61 -1.21 -20.71
C GLU A 14 22.65 -0.32 -19.92
N SER A 15 21.67 0.31 -20.58
CA SER A 15 20.65 1.12 -19.93
C SER A 15 19.77 0.28 -19.00
N PHE A 16 19.34 -0.90 -19.44
CA PHE A 16 18.54 -1.82 -18.62
C PHE A 16 19.31 -2.34 -17.41
N LEU A 17 20.57 -2.75 -17.58
CA LEU A 17 21.41 -3.20 -16.48
C LEU A 17 21.68 -2.10 -15.47
N SER A 18 21.93 -0.87 -15.91
CA SER A 18 22.13 0.28 -15.00
C SER A 18 20.88 0.55 -14.15
N HIS A 19 19.69 0.43 -14.73
CA HIS A 19 18.43 0.59 -14.01
C HIS A 19 18.19 -0.53 -12.97
N LEU A 20 18.58 -1.78 -13.29
CA LEU A 20 18.53 -2.89 -12.33
C LEU A 20 19.52 -2.69 -11.16
N PHE A 21 20.72 -2.18 -11.40
CA PHE A 21 21.66 -1.86 -10.33
C PHE A 21 21.12 -0.73 -9.44
N GLU A 22 20.51 0.28 -10.02
CA GLU A 22 19.85 1.35 -9.26
C GLU A 22 18.72 0.80 -8.39
N LEU A 23 17.84 -0.06 -8.93
CA LEU A 23 16.78 -0.72 -8.18
C LEU A 23 17.35 -1.49 -6.98
N ARG A 24 18.37 -2.33 -7.20
CA ARG A 24 19.04 -3.09 -6.14
C ARG A 24 19.52 -2.19 -5.02
N ASP A 25 20.26 -1.12 -5.37
CA ASP A 25 20.85 -0.22 -4.38
C ASP A 25 19.79 0.53 -3.57
N ARG A 26 18.66 0.90 -4.18
CA ARG A 26 17.53 1.55 -3.51
C ARG A 26 16.77 0.59 -2.60
N VAL A 27 16.55 -0.65 -3.05
CA VAL A 27 15.93 -1.71 -2.22
C VAL A 27 16.80 -2.01 -1.01
N ILE A 28 18.12 -2.11 -1.18
CA ILE A 28 19.05 -2.33 -0.06
C ILE A 28 18.98 -1.16 0.94
N LYS A 29 18.96 0.09 0.48
CA LYS A 29 18.85 1.27 1.37
C LYS A 29 17.53 1.28 2.12
N ALA A 30 16.41 0.95 1.47
CA ALA A 30 15.11 0.83 2.11
C ALA A 30 15.08 -0.28 3.16
N ALA A 31 15.60 -1.46 2.82
CA ALA A 31 15.69 -2.59 3.74
C ALA A 31 16.60 -2.28 4.94
N LEU A 32 17.76 -1.66 4.72
CA LEU A 32 18.66 -1.24 5.79
C LEU A 32 18.00 -0.24 6.73
N ALA A 33 17.22 0.73 6.22
CA ALA A 33 16.48 1.67 7.05
C ALA A 33 15.49 0.95 7.97
N ILE A 34 14.74 -0.04 7.45
CA ILE A 34 13.81 -0.85 8.23
C ILE A 34 14.57 -1.66 9.30
N ILE A 35 15.67 -2.31 8.92
CA ILE A 35 16.46 -3.14 9.84
C ILE A 35 17.07 -2.30 10.96
N ILE A 36 17.60 -1.12 10.65
CA ILE A 36 18.18 -0.22 11.67
C ILE A 36 17.10 0.18 12.68
N VAL A 37 15.93 0.61 12.20
CA VAL A 37 14.82 0.97 13.09
C VAL A 37 14.35 -0.24 13.90
N PHE A 38 14.24 -1.41 13.28
CA PHE A 38 13.88 -2.65 13.97
C PHE A 38 14.85 -2.99 15.10
N VAL A 39 16.17 -2.97 14.84
CA VAL A 39 17.19 -3.24 15.85
C VAL A 39 17.11 -2.25 17.01
N CYS A 40 16.81 -0.97 16.73
CA CYS A 40 16.60 0.03 17.78
C CYS A 40 15.35 -0.27 18.61
N LEU A 41 14.29 -0.82 18.01
CA LEU A 41 13.00 -1.05 18.66
C LEU A 41 12.88 -2.42 19.35
N VAL A 42 13.70 -3.39 18.98
CA VAL A 42 13.57 -4.79 19.43
C VAL A 42 13.60 -4.93 20.97
N TYR A 43 14.29 -4.05 21.65
CA TYR A 43 14.32 -4.02 23.13
C TYR A 43 12.93 -3.76 23.74
N TRP A 44 12.10 -2.95 23.08
CA TRP A 44 10.74 -2.61 23.52
C TRP A 44 9.66 -3.49 22.85
N ALA A 45 10.04 -4.60 22.19
CA ALA A 45 9.09 -5.46 21.48
C ALA A 45 7.88 -5.91 22.33
N PRO A 46 8.01 -6.30 23.64
CA PRO A 46 6.87 -6.63 24.47
C PRO A 46 5.93 -5.44 24.70
N ASP A 47 6.47 -4.26 24.95
CA ASP A 47 5.66 -3.04 25.19
C ASP A 47 4.92 -2.60 23.93
N ILE A 48 5.60 -2.65 22.79
CA ILE A 48 5.02 -2.36 21.47
C ILE A 48 3.88 -3.35 21.17
N PHE A 49 4.08 -4.63 21.46
CA PHE A 49 3.04 -5.63 21.31
C PHE A 49 1.81 -5.32 22.20
N HIS A 50 2.02 -5.00 23.48
CA HIS A 50 0.92 -4.65 24.39
C HIS A 50 0.13 -3.46 23.90
N LEU A 51 0.80 -2.40 23.43
CA LEU A 51 0.15 -1.22 22.86
C LEU A 51 -0.69 -1.58 21.63
N PHE A 52 -0.15 -2.43 20.76
CA PHE A 52 -0.81 -2.87 19.51
C PHE A 52 -1.97 -3.83 19.78
N ALA A 53 -1.91 -4.64 20.83
CA ALA A 53 -2.93 -5.60 21.18
C ALA A 53 -4.12 -4.99 21.95
N GLN A 54 -3.96 -3.80 22.56
CA GLN A 54 -5.02 -3.15 23.35
C GLN A 54 -6.37 -3.01 22.63
N PRO A 55 -6.43 -2.57 21.37
CA PRO A 55 -7.70 -2.44 20.66
C PRO A 55 -8.39 -3.77 20.44
N LEU A 56 -7.62 -4.83 20.19
CA LEU A 56 -8.17 -6.18 20.09
C LEU A 56 -8.77 -6.63 21.41
N LEU A 57 -7.99 -6.48 22.50
CA LEU A 57 -8.42 -6.86 23.83
C LEU A 57 -9.72 -6.15 24.23
N SER A 58 -9.89 -4.88 23.81
CA SER A 58 -11.11 -4.11 24.04
C SER A 58 -12.28 -4.52 23.14
N ALA A 59 -12.02 -5.16 21.99
CA ALA A 59 -13.06 -5.63 21.06
C ALA A 59 -13.50 -7.09 21.32
N LEU A 60 -12.78 -7.83 22.16
CA LEU A 60 -13.18 -9.19 22.56
C LEU A 60 -14.45 -9.14 23.41
N PRO A 61 -15.40 -10.11 23.21
CA PRO A 61 -16.54 -10.29 24.08
C PRO A 61 -16.10 -10.54 25.53
N ALA A 62 -16.99 -10.18 26.49
CA ALA A 62 -16.73 -10.41 27.91
C ALA A 62 -16.40 -11.90 28.18
N GLY A 63 -15.19 -12.17 28.65
CA GLY A 63 -14.67 -13.55 28.85
C GLY A 63 -13.81 -14.10 27.72
N GLY A 64 -13.72 -13.43 26.57
CA GLY A 64 -12.81 -13.82 25.48
C GLY A 64 -11.35 -13.71 25.91
N LYS A 65 -10.55 -14.74 25.64
CA LYS A 65 -9.12 -14.78 25.93
C LYS A 65 -8.34 -14.95 24.64
N MET A 66 -7.20 -14.30 24.57
CA MET A 66 -6.21 -14.59 23.55
C MET A 66 -5.47 -15.87 23.97
N ILE A 67 -5.31 -16.78 23.03
CA ILE A 67 -4.56 -18.02 23.24
C ILE A 67 -3.32 -18.01 22.35
N VAL A 68 -2.25 -18.59 22.87
CA VAL A 68 -1.04 -18.88 22.10
C VAL A 68 -1.07 -20.37 21.80
N THR A 69 -1.23 -20.73 20.54
CA THR A 69 -1.30 -22.15 20.12
C THR A 69 0.07 -22.69 19.75
N ASP A 70 0.98 -21.82 19.33
CA ASP A 70 2.35 -22.19 18.96
C ASP A 70 3.35 -21.82 20.07
N VAL A 71 4.21 -22.76 20.45
CA VAL A 71 5.26 -22.58 21.47
C VAL A 71 6.19 -21.43 21.10
N THR A 72 6.48 -21.26 19.82
CA THR A 72 7.35 -20.19 19.30
C THR A 72 6.62 -18.85 19.14
N GLY A 73 5.29 -18.88 19.14
CA GLY A 73 4.44 -17.70 18.97
C GLY A 73 4.71 -16.59 19.99
N SER A 74 4.94 -16.95 21.25
CA SER A 74 5.27 -15.99 22.30
C SER A 74 6.49 -15.13 22.02
N PHE A 75 7.44 -15.64 21.23
CA PHE A 75 8.63 -14.90 20.81
C PHE A 75 8.45 -14.19 19.46
N PHE A 76 7.93 -14.90 18.46
CA PHE A 76 7.85 -14.34 17.11
C PHE A 76 6.75 -13.28 16.95
N VAL A 77 5.67 -13.37 17.70
CA VAL A 77 4.55 -12.44 17.62
C VAL A 77 4.96 -11.00 17.97
N PRO A 78 5.60 -10.72 19.12
CA PRO A 78 6.13 -9.39 19.42
C PRO A 78 7.15 -8.89 18.37
N MET A 79 7.97 -9.81 17.83
CA MET A 79 8.94 -9.47 16.79
C MET A 79 8.27 -9.05 15.47
N LYS A 80 7.20 -9.77 15.04
CA LYS A 80 6.43 -9.40 13.83
C LYS A 80 5.80 -8.01 13.99
N VAL A 81 5.19 -7.72 15.15
CA VAL A 81 4.61 -6.40 15.43
C VAL A 81 5.67 -5.30 15.43
N THR A 82 6.82 -5.56 16.07
CA THR A 82 7.94 -4.62 16.09
C THR A 82 8.47 -4.36 14.68
N MET A 83 8.53 -5.38 13.83
CA MET A 83 8.92 -5.24 12.42
C MET A 83 7.94 -4.37 11.64
N LEU A 84 6.61 -4.52 11.87
CA LEU A 84 5.59 -3.66 11.28
C LEU A 84 5.76 -2.21 11.73
N VAL A 85 5.96 -1.97 13.01
CA VAL A 85 6.19 -0.61 13.55
C VAL A 85 7.49 -0.02 13.00
N ALA A 86 8.56 -0.82 12.90
CA ALA A 86 9.81 -0.40 12.28
C ALA A 86 9.62 -0.02 10.80
N PHE A 87 8.82 -0.79 10.06
CA PHE A 87 8.45 -0.47 8.68
C PHE A 87 7.70 0.87 8.59
N ILE A 88 6.72 1.11 9.47
CA ILE A 88 5.93 2.36 9.49
C ILE A 88 6.83 3.57 9.79
N ILE A 89 7.75 3.45 10.75
CA ILE A 89 8.69 4.53 11.09
C ILE A 89 9.69 4.77 9.96
N ALA A 90 10.17 3.71 9.29
CA ALA A 90 11.06 3.79 8.15
C ALA A 90 10.36 4.17 6.83
N LEU A 91 9.01 4.17 6.80
CA LEU A 91 8.22 4.37 5.59
C LEU A 91 8.56 5.64 4.81
N PRO A 92 8.86 6.81 5.43
CA PRO A 92 9.29 8.00 4.68
C PRO A 92 10.55 7.74 3.86
N VAL A 93 11.51 6.96 4.39
CA VAL A 93 12.73 6.58 3.68
C VAL A 93 12.40 5.59 2.56
N VAL A 94 11.54 4.61 2.83
CA VAL A 94 11.09 3.63 1.83
C VAL A 94 10.38 4.32 0.66
N MET A 95 9.45 5.24 0.95
CA MET A 95 8.74 6.02 -0.06
C MET A 95 9.68 6.93 -0.85
N TYR A 96 10.67 7.54 -0.18
CA TYR A 96 11.69 8.30 -0.87
C TYR A 96 12.50 7.45 -1.85
N GLN A 97 12.94 6.24 -1.46
CA GLN A 97 13.66 5.34 -2.36
C GLN A 97 12.78 4.88 -3.53
N LEU A 98 11.50 4.58 -3.27
CA LEU A 98 10.53 4.20 -4.29
C LEU A 98 10.33 5.32 -5.32
N TRP A 99 9.97 6.52 -4.85
CA TRP A 99 9.71 7.65 -5.73
C TRP A 99 10.97 8.15 -6.43
N ALA A 100 12.12 8.11 -5.78
CA ALA A 100 13.39 8.44 -6.40
C ALA A 100 13.81 7.42 -7.48
N PHE A 101 13.36 6.17 -7.42
CA PHE A 101 13.54 5.17 -8.46
C PHE A 101 12.61 5.43 -9.67
N ILE A 102 11.38 5.85 -9.41
CA ILE A 102 10.40 6.16 -10.46
C ILE A 102 10.69 7.53 -11.12
N ALA A 103 11.25 8.47 -10.37
CA ALA A 103 11.48 9.86 -10.76
C ALA A 103 12.54 10.12 -11.85
N PRO A 104 13.52 9.26 -12.19
CA PRO A 104 14.37 9.49 -13.38
C PRO A 104 13.57 9.57 -14.68
N GLY A 105 12.39 8.94 -14.74
CA GLY A 105 11.41 9.13 -15.80
C GLY A 105 10.65 10.47 -15.71
N LEU A 106 10.73 11.16 -14.58
CA LEU A 106 10.13 12.47 -14.36
C LEU A 106 11.18 13.54 -14.69
N TYR A 107 11.00 14.25 -15.77
CA TYR A 107 11.82 15.35 -16.30
C TYR A 107 12.93 15.87 -15.37
N LEU A 108 14.16 15.96 -15.85
CA LEU A 108 15.36 16.42 -15.13
C LEU A 108 15.18 17.75 -14.36
N HIS A 109 14.14 18.53 -14.65
CA HIS A 109 13.81 19.81 -14.03
C HIS A 109 12.88 19.73 -12.81
N GLU A 110 12.23 18.60 -12.54
CA GLU A 110 11.19 18.50 -11.49
C GLU A 110 11.59 17.66 -10.25
N ARG A 111 12.87 17.51 -9.96
CA ARG A 111 13.34 16.85 -8.72
C ARG A 111 12.74 17.45 -7.43
N LYS A 112 12.27 18.69 -7.49
CA LYS A 112 11.59 19.36 -6.36
C LYS A 112 10.25 18.73 -6.00
N LEU A 113 9.67 17.92 -6.87
CA LEU A 113 8.39 17.25 -6.65
C LEU A 113 8.51 15.95 -5.86
N ILE A 114 9.71 15.38 -5.72
CA ILE A 114 9.90 14.13 -4.96
C ILE A 114 9.47 14.32 -3.51
N LEU A 115 9.84 15.44 -2.88
CA LEU A 115 9.51 15.67 -1.47
C LEU A 115 8.00 15.80 -1.21
N PRO A 116 7.23 16.63 -1.93
CA PRO A 116 5.77 16.66 -1.81
C PRO A 116 5.13 15.29 -2.08
N LEU A 117 5.67 14.53 -3.04
CA LEU A 117 5.18 13.20 -3.38
C LEU A 117 5.40 12.21 -2.22
N VAL A 118 6.59 12.20 -1.62
CA VAL A 118 6.90 11.37 -0.44
C VAL A 118 6.00 11.73 0.74
N VAL A 119 5.79 13.03 0.99
CA VAL A 119 4.94 13.50 2.10
C VAL A 119 3.49 13.10 1.86
N SER A 120 2.96 13.26 0.64
CA SER A 120 1.59 12.86 0.33
C SER A 120 1.41 11.34 0.44
N SER A 121 2.32 10.54 -0.10
CA SER A 121 2.31 9.09 0.01
C SER A 121 2.38 8.65 1.48
N TYR A 122 3.33 9.16 2.24
CA TYR A 122 3.41 8.82 3.67
C TYR A 122 2.11 9.14 4.41
N THR A 123 1.54 10.32 4.16
CA THR A 123 0.29 10.76 4.80
C THR A 123 -0.88 9.86 4.40
N LEU A 124 -1.03 9.55 3.10
CA LEU A 124 -2.11 8.68 2.63
C LEU A 124 -1.94 7.25 3.17
N PHE A 125 -0.73 6.73 3.20
CA PHE A 125 -0.47 5.41 3.78
C PHE A 125 -0.92 5.32 5.25
N ILE A 126 -0.55 6.33 6.07
CA ILE A 126 -0.98 6.40 7.48
C ILE A 126 -2.51 6.55 7.59
N ILE A 127 -3.14 7.36 6.73
CA ILE A 127 -4.60 7.47 6.68
C ILE A 127 -5.24 6.11 6.31
N GLY A 128 -4.66 5.36 5.38
CA GLY A 128 -5.10 4.01 5.04
C GLY A 128 -5.03 3.05 6.21
N MET A 129 -3.94 3.06 6.96
CA MET A 129 -3.80 2.26 8.18
C MET A 129 -4.80 2.68 9.26
N ALA A 130 -4.99 4.00 9.45
CA ALA A 130 -5.99 4.53 10.39
C ALA A 130 -7.42 4.13 10.00
N PHE A 131 -7.72 4.15 8.70
CA PHE A 131 -9.00 3.67 8.17
C PHE A 131 -9.21 2.18 8.50
N ALA A 132 -8.20 1.34 8.30
CA ALA A 132 -8.25 -0.07 8.67
C ALA A 132 -8.51 -0.25 10.18
N TYR A 133 -7.79 0.51 11.01
CA TYR A 133 -7.87 0.43 12.46
C TYR A 133 -9.23 0.89 13.03
N PHE A 134 -9.73 2.05 12.60
CA PHE A 134 -10.94 2.65 13.17
C PHE A 134 -12.24 2.17 12.52
N LEU A 135 -12.22 1.77 11.26
CA LEU A 135 -13.42 1.39 10.53
C LEU A 135 -13.48 -0.12 10.25
N VAL A 136 -12.42 -0.67 9.65
CA VAL A 136 -12.45 -2.05 9.15
C VAL A 136 -12.46 -3.04 10.31
N PHE A 137 -11.52 -2.95 11.24
CA PHE A 137 -11.44 -3.89 12.36
C PHE A 137 -12.71 -3.95 13.21
N PRO A 138 -13.28 -2.82 13.70
CA PRO A 138 -14.50 -2.90 14.48
C PRO A 138 -15.67 -3.51 13.71
N THR A 139 -15.74 -3.25 12.40
CA THR A 139 -16.82 -3.77 11.54
C THR A 139 -16.67 -5.27 11.33
N VAL A 140 -15.47 -5.74 10.97
CA VAL A 140 -15.19 -7.17 10.75
C VAL A 140 -15.38 -7.96 12.04
N PHE A 141 -14.84 -7.47 13.17
CA PHE A 141 -14.97 -8.20 14.45
C PHE A 141 -16.41 -8.24 14.97
N LYS A 142 -17.18 -7.16 14.84
CA LYS A 142 -18.61 -7.17 15.17
C LYS A 142 -19.38 -8.15 14.30
N PHE A 143 -19.07 -8.20 13.02
CA PHE A 143 -19.71 -9.13 12.09
C PHE A 143 -19.38 -10.59 12.48
N MET A 144 -18.11 -10.92 12.71
CA MET A 144 -17.69 -12.27 13.14
C MET A 144 -18.32 -12.66 14.48
N ALA A 145 -18.35 -11.75 15.45
CA ALA A 145 -19.00 -11.99 16.74
C ALA A 145 -20.49 -12.27 16.59
N SER A 146 -21.19 -11.58 15.69
CA SER A 146 -22.62 -11.81 15.42
C SER A 146 -22.91 -13.19 14.82
N TYR A 147 -21.98 -13.74 14.06
CA TYR A 147 -22.08 -15.10 13.50
C TYR A 147 -21.81 -16.20 14.55
N ASN A 148 -20.95 -15.94 15.53
CA ASN A 148 -20.60 -16.91 16.56
C ASN A 148 -21.65 -16.99 17.70
N ALA A 149 -22.36 -15.88 17.96
CA ALA A 149 -23.37 -15.81 19.02
C ALA A 149 -24.46 -16.91 18.92
N PRO A 150 -25.07 -17.20 17.75
CA PRO A 150 -26.07 -18.27 17.62
C PRO A 150 -25.50 -19.68 17.79
N LEU A 151 -24.19 -19.86 17.61
CA LEU A 151 -23.52 -21.14 17.70
C LEU A 151 -23.18 -21.53 19.17
N GLY A 152 -23.37 -20.63 20.13
CA GLY A 152 -22.96 -20.80 21.52
C GLY A 152 -21.45 -21.04 21.68
N ALA A 153 -20.65 -20.65 20.69
CA ALA A 153 -19.21 -20.82 20.69
C ALA A 153 -18.52 -19.64 21.40
N GLU A 154 -17.67 -19.93 22.38
CA GLU A 154 -16.77 -18.93 22.95
C GLU A 154 -15.69 -18.57 21.95
N MET A 155 -15.52 -17.28 21.67
CA MET A 155 -14.52 -16.77 20.74
C MET A 155 -13.16 -16.76 21.44
N SER A 156 -12.36 -17.81 21.21
CA SER A 156 -10.94 -17.85 21.59
C SER A 156 -10.11 -17.55 20.35
N THR A 157 -9.45 -16.39 20.34
CA THR A 157 -8.68 -15.95 19.16
C THR A 157 -7.21 -16.28 19.38
N ASP A 158 -6.61 -16.99 18.41
CA ASP A 158 -5.17 -17.20 18.36
C ASP A 158 -4.47 -15.86 18.07
N ILE A 159 -3.46 -15.54 18.88
CA ILE A 159 -2.70 -14.30 18.79
C ILE A 159 -1.99 -14.17 17.44
N ASP A 160 -1.37 -15.25 16.94
CA ASP A 160 -0.61 -15.18 15.68
C ASP A 160 -1.52 -14.98 14.47
N ASN A 161 -2.65 -15.71 14.43
CA ASN A 161 -3.65 -15.57 13.37
C ASN A 161 -4.24 -14.16 13.34
N TYR A 162 -4.59 -13.61 14.52
CA TYR A 162 -5.09 -12.25 14.61
C TYR A 162 -4.09 -11.22 14.12
N LEU A 163 -2.84 -11.30 14.59
CA LEU A 163 -1.82 -10.34 14.20
C LEU A 163 -1.45 -10.45 12.73
N SER A 164 -1.41 -11.67 12.20
CA SER A 164 -1.19 -11.87 10.76
C SER A 164 -2.29 -11.22 9.93
N PHE A 165 -3.56 -11.39 10.34
CA PHE A 165 -4.69 -10.69 9.73
C PHE A 165 -4.56 -9.17 9.85
N ALA A 166 -4.26 -8.66 11.06
CA ALA A 166 -4.13 -7.22 11.31
C ALA A 166 -3.00 -6.61 10.47
N MET A 167 -1.81 -7.23 10.44
CA MET A 167 -0.68 -6.74 9.65
C MET A 167 -0.97 -6.74 8.16
N THR A 168 -1.55 -7.83 7.64
CA THR A 168 -1.94 -7.93 6.23
C THR A 168 -2.96 -6.84 5.87
N THR A 169 -3.95 -6.62 6.73
CA THR A 169 -4.98 -5.59 6.53
C THR A 169 -4.38 -4.19 6.57
N PHE A 170 -3.49 -3.88 7.52
CA PHE A 170 -2.82 -2.57 7.57
C PHE A 170 -2.00 -2.30 6.31
N LEU A 171 -1.21 -3.27 5.85
CA LEU A 171 -0.42 -3.12 4.64
C LEU A 171 -1.32 -2.98 3.40
N ALA A 172 -2.38 -3.77 3.31
CA ALA A 172 -3.32 -3.72 2.20
C ALA A 172 -4.00 -2.35 2.08
N PHE A 173 -4.52 -1.81 3.19
CA PHE A 173 -5.13 -0.49 3.20
C PHE A 173 -4.11 0.63 3.00
N GLY A 174 -2.92 0.52 3.62
CA GLY A 174 -1.83 1.46 3.37
C GLY A 174 -1.49 1.57 1.89
N ILE A 175 -1.28 0.43 1.22
CA ILE A 175 -0.99 0.37 -0.23
C ILE A 175 -2.19 0.83 -1.07
N THR A 176 -3.41 0.48 -0.68
CA THR A 176 -4.64 0.88 -1.39
C THR A 176 -4.78 2.41 -1.40
N PHE A 177 -4.43 3.08 -0.32
CA PHE A 177 -4.48 4.53 -0.24
C PHE A 177 -3.40 5.24 -1.08
N GLU A 178 -2.38 4.51 -1.58
CA GLU A 178 -1.44 5.02 -2.58
C GLU A 178 -2.03 5.13 -4.00
N VAL A 179 -3.14 4.43 -4.28
CA VAL A 179 -3.75 4.41 -5.63
C VAL A 179 -3.97 5.82 -6.21
N PRO A 180 -4.51 6.83 -5.48
CA PRO A 180 -4.66 8.18 -6.01
C PRO A 180 -3.33 8.82 -6.41
N VAL A 181 -2.27 8.60 -5.62
CA VAL A 181 -0.93 9.16 -5.91
C VAL A 181 -0.37 8.53 -7.17
N VAL A 182 -0.47 7.20 -7.29
CA VAL A 182 -0.02 6.46 -8.49
C VAL A 182 -0.74 6.97 -9.74
N VAL A 183 -2.07 7.13 -9.69
CA VAL A 183 -2.88 7.64 -10.81
C VAL A 183 -2.42 9.04 -11.23
N VAL A 184 -2.25 9.95 -10.26
CA VAL A 184 -1.79 11.33 -10.53
C VAL A 184 -0.39 11.33 -11.14
N VAL A 185 0.52 10.53 -10.62
CA VAL A 185 1.89 10.43 -11.13
C VAL A 185 1.90 9.90 -12.57
N LEU A 186 1.17 8.81 -12.87
CA LEU A 186 1.09 8.23 -14.21
C LEU A 186 0.60 9.25 -15.27
N VAL A 187 -0.41 10.04 -14.90
CA VAL A 187 -0.95 11.09 -15.79
C VAL A 187 0.06 12.23 -15.93
N ARG A 188 0.65 12.69 -14.84
CA ARG A 188 1.59 13.81 -14.83
C ARG A 188 2.88 13.50 -15.58
N MET A 189 3.35 12.27 -15.51
CA MET A 189 4.49 11.77 -16.29
C MET A 189 4.19 11.58 -17.78
N GLY A 190 2.93 11.75 -18.19
CA GLY A 190 2.52 11.47 -19.57
C GLY A 190 2.61 9.98 -19.97
N MET A 191 2.82 9.07 -18.99
CA MET A 191 2.93 7.64 -19.27
C MET A 191 1.60 7.05 -19.73
N VAL A 192 0.50 7.53 -19.13
CA VAL A 192 -0.85 7.06 -19.45
C VAL A 192 -1.79 8.26 -19.58
N PRO A 193 -2.45 8.47 -20.71
CA PRO A 193 -3.42 9.55 -20.86
C PRO A 193 -4.63 9.31 -19.97
N LEU A 194 -5.19 10.39 -19.41
CA LEU A 194 -6.36 10.35 -18.52
C LEU A 194 -7.56 9.63 -19.17
N ALA A 195 -7.72 9.76 -20.49
CA ALA A 195 -8.76 9.06 -21.24
C ALA A 195 -8.64 7.54 -21.13
N LYS A 196 -7.41 7.00 -21.24
CA LYS A 196 -7.14 5.56 -21.11
C LYS A 196 -7.42 5.05 -19.70
N LEU A 197 -7.02 5.81 -18.67
CA LEU A 197 -7.34 5.47 -17.28
C LEU A 197 -8.86 5.43 -17.02
N ARG A 198 -9.64 6.30 -17.67
CA ARG A 198 -11.11 6.24 -17.59
C ARG A 198 -11.69 5.02 -18.31
N GLU A 199 -11.11 4.63 -19.43
CA GLU A 199 -11.53 3.45 -20.19
C GLU A 199 -11.33 2.15 -19.41
N ILE A 200 -10.23 2.03 -18.66
CA ILE A 200 -9.88 0.84 -17.88
C ILE A 200 -10.61 0.71 -16.53
N ARG A 201 -11.49 1.65 -16.16
CA ARG A 201 -12.29 1.60 -14.92
C ARG A 201 -12.90 0.24 -14.59
N PRO A 202 -13.63 -0.44 -15.52
CA PRO A 202 -14.23 -1.72 -15.22
C PRO A 202 -13.19 -2.78 -14.82
N TYR A 203 -12.00 -2.75 -15.45
CA TYR A 203 -10.91 -3.67 -15.10
C TYR A 203 -10.31 -3.36 -13.72
N VAL A 204 -10.23 -2.07 -13.35
CA VAL A 204 -9.77 -1.67 -12.01
C VAL A 204 -10.75 -2.13 -10.95
N ILE A 205 -12.06 -2.02 -11.18
CA ILE A 205 -13.09 -2.52 -10.26
C ILE A 205 -12.94 -4.03 -10.08
N VAL A 206 -12.87 -4.80 -11.18
CA VAL A 206 -12.67 -6.25 -11.10
C VAL A 206 -11.36 -6.58 -10.38
N GLY A 207 -10.27 -5.88 -10.70
CA GLY A 207 -8.97 -6.03 -10.04
C GLY A 207 -9.04 -5.76 -8.54
N ALA A 208 -9.78 -4.72 -8.11
CA ALA A 208 -10.00 -4.41 -6.71
C ALA A 208 -10.69 -5.56 -5.96
N PHE A 209 -11.71 -6.18 -6.56
CA PHE A 209 -12.38 -7.35 -5.99
C PHE A 209 -11.46 -8.59 -5.94
N VAL A 210 -10.66 -8.82 -6.97
CA VAL A 210 -9.68 -9.92 -6.99
C VAL A 210 -8.62 -9.74 -5.89
N ILE A 211 -8.05 -8.54 -5.78
CA ILE A 211 -7.06 -8.23 -4.74
C ILE A 211 -7.69 -8.38 -3.35
N SER A 212 -8.90 -7.85 -3.15
CA SER A 212 -9.62 -8.00 -1.88
C SER A 212 -9.82 -9.46 -1.49
N ALA A 213 -10.22 -10.30 -2.44
CA ALA A 213 -10.46 -11.74 -2.19
C ALA A 213 -9.17 -12.50 -1.79
N ILE A 214 -8.01 -12.03 -2.25
CA ILE A 214 -6.70 -12.63 -1.89
C ILE A 214 -6.24 -12.16 -0.50
N VAL A 215 -6.47 -10.88 -0.19
CA VAL A 215 -5.91 -10.22 0.99
C VAL A 215 -6.79 -10.41 2.24
N THR A 216 -8.13 -10.44 2.07
CA THR A 216 -9.07 -10.56 3.17
C THR A 216 -9.52 -12.01 3.36
N PRO A 217 -10.00 -12.39 4.59
CA PRO A 217 -10.67 -13.66 4.77
C PRO A 217 -11.79 -13.88 3.73
N PRO A 218 -12.14 -15.12 3.43
CA PRO A 218 -13.12 -15.42 2.38
C PRO A 218 -14.58 -15.12 2.85
N ASP A 219 -14.83 -13.86 3.21
CA ASP A 219 -16.14 -13.33 3.56
C ASP A 219 -16.48 -12.08 2.73
N VAL A 220 -17.76 -11.96 2.39
CA VAL A 220 -18.26 -10.88 1.51
C VAL A 220 -18.08 -9.49 2.14
N LEU A 221 -18.20 -9.40 3.47
CA LEU A 221 -18.13 -8.10 4.15
C LEU A 221 -16.70 -7.54 4.11
N SER A 222 -15.71 -8.35 4.51
CA SER A 222 -14.29 -7.93 4.49
C SER A 222 -13.84 -7.61 3.07
N GLN A 223 -14.28 -8.41 2.08
CA GLN A 223 -13.97 -8.17 0.67
C GLN A 223 -14.54 -6.83 0.19
N LEU A 224 -15.80 -6.49 0.52
CA LEU A 224 -16.42 -5.22 0.17
C LEU A 224 -15.74 -4.04 0.88
N LEU A 225 -15.38 -4.22 2.16
CA LEU A 225 -14.69 -3.18 2.94
C LEU A 225 -13.34 -2.78 2.37
N LEU A 226 -12.66 -3.64 1.59
CA LEU A 226 -11.43 -3.30 0.88
C LEU A 226 -11.70 -2.86 -0.57
N ALA A 227 -12.56 -3.57 -1.32
CA ALA A 227 -12.79 -3.32 -2.74
C ALA A 227 -13.48 -1.96 -3.00
N VAL A 228 -14.46 -1.59 -2.17
CA VAL A 228 -15.19 -0.33 -2.34
C VAL A 228 -14.30 0.90 -2.10
N PRO A 229 -13.55 1.01 -0.97
CA PRO A 229 -12.58 2.10 -0.81
C PRO A 229 -11.52 2.15 -1.92
N MET A 230 -11.02 1.00 -2.37
CA MET A 230 -10.03 0.94 -3.45
C MET A 230 -10.58 1.55 -4.75
N THR A 231 -11.83 1.23 -5.09
CA THR A 231 -12.52 1.79 -6.26
C THR A 231 -12.76 3.29 -6.11
N LEU A 232 -13.21 3.74 -4.94
CA LEU A 232 -13.44 5.16 -4.65
C LEU A 232 -12.13 5.97 -4.69
N LEU A 233 -11.05 5.43 -4.17
CA LEU A 233 -9.72 6.04 -4.20
C LEU A 233 -9.19 6.15 -5.64
N TYR A 234 -9.46 5.16 -6.49
CA TYR A 234 -9.15 5.26 -7.91
C TYR A 234 -9.90 6.41 -8.59
N GLU A 235 -11.21 6.54 -8.35
CA GLU A 235 -12.00 7.66 -8.88
C GLU A 235 -11.52 9.02 -8.35
N LEU A 236 -11.15 9.08 -7.05
CA LEU A 236 -10.54 10.27 -6.47
C LEU A 236 -9.22 10.61 -7.18
N GLY A 237 -8.38 9.61 -7.45
CA GLY A 237 -7.15 9.76 -8.21
C GLY A 237 -7.38 10.34 -9.60
N LEU A 238 -8.38 9.84 -10.34
CA LEU A 238 -8.78 10.37 -11.66
C LEU A 238 -9.28 11.82 -11.57
N LEU A 239 -10.02 12.16 -10.52
CA LEU A 239 -10.53 13.51 -10.30
C LEU A 239 -9.38 14.49 -10.02
N VAL A 240 -8.46 14.12 -9.15
CA VAL A 240 -7.27 14.93 -8.84
C VAL A 240 -6.36 15.04 -10.07
N ALA A 241 -6.12 13.95 -10.80
CA ALA A 241 -5.29 13.95 -12.00
C ALA A 241 -5.82 14.90 -13.09
N ARG A 242 -7.15 15.06 -13.18
CA ARG A 242 -7.77 16.03 -14.11
C ARG A 242 -7.35 17.47 -13.88
N LEU A 243 -6.98 17.84 -12.65
CA LEU A 243 -6.52 19.21 -12.33
C LEU A 243 -5.13 19.49 -12.89
N TYR A 244 -4.35 18.45 -13.20
CA TYR A 244 -2.99 18.55 -13.73
C TYR A 244 -2.89 18.36 -15.25
N VAL A 245 -3.99 18.00 -15.91
CA VAL A 245 -4.02 17.96 -17.39
C VAL A 245 -4.17 19.38 -17.90
N PRO A 246 -3.25 19.91 -18.73
CA PRO A 246 -3.40 21.21 -19.37
C PRO A 246 -4.73 21.19 -20.17
N LYS A 247 -5.51 22.27 -20.06
CA LYS A 247 -6.64 22.49 -20.97
C LYS A 247 -6.08 22.52 -22.40
N PRO A 248 -6.72 21.85 -23.38
CA PRO A 248 -6.36 22.03 -24.78
C PRO A 248 -6.33 23.54 -25.07
N SER A 249 -5.25 24.03 -25.66
CA SER A 249 -5.19 25.40 -26.14
C SER A 249 -6.32 25.60 -27.17
N GLU A 250 -7.02 26.73 -27.11
CA GLU A 250 -8.15 27.04 -28.01
C GLU A 250 -7.73 26.97 -29.50
N ASP A 251 -6.42 27.04 -29.78
CA ASP A 251 -5.85 26.90 -31.13
C ASP A 251 -5.91 25.46 -31.69
N GLU A 252 -5.97 24.42 -30.84
CA GLU A 252 -6.12 23.01 -31.32
C GLU A 252 -7.58 22.65 -31.61
N ALA A 253 -8.54 23.38 -31.03
CA ALA A 253 -9.97 23.21 -31.29
C ALA A 253 -10.42 23.89 -32.57
N ALA A 254 -9.59 24.74 -33.19
CA ALA A 254 -9.93 25.53 -34.38
C ALA A 254 -9.32 24.99 -35.69
N SER A 255 -8.61 23.85 -35.67
CA SER A 255 -8.13 23.20 -36.90
C SER A 255 -9.23 22.30 -37.44
N PRO A 256 -9.89 22.65 -38.57
CA PRO A 256 -10.81 21.73 -39.23
C PRO A 256 -10.00 20.55 -39.79
N ALA A 257 -10.54 19.35 -39.52
CA ALA A 257 -10.05 18.11 -40.12
C ALA A 257 -10.19 18.21 -41.66
N ASP A 258 -9.07 18.30 -42.32
CA ASP A 258 -8.96 18.05 -43.78
C ASP A 258 -8.79 16.54 -44.01
#